data_df46ec7f7d940519f79526bd8b73fa27
#
_entry.id   df46ec7f7d940519f79526bd8b73fa27
#
_cell.length_a   1.000
_cell.length_b   1.000
_cell.length_c   1.000
_cell.angle_alpha   90.00
_cell.angle_beta   90.00
_cell.angle_gamma   90.00
#
_symmetry.space_group_name_H-M   'P 1'
#
loop_
_entity.id
_entity.type
_entity.pdbx_description
1 polymer ?
#
loop_
_entity_poly.entity_id
_entity_poly.type
_entity_poly.pdbx_seq_one_letter_code
_entity_poly.pdbx_strand_id
1 'polypeptide(L)'
;MRMVDLIEKKRDGGVLTDDEIRFIIKGFTDGSIPDYQMSAFAMTVFYKGMTDHETAVLTDAMMRSGDTVDLSRFGDKSVDKHSTGGVGDKTTLIVAPIVSSLGGKMAKMSGRGLGHTGGTVDKLESIPGYKTTLSAEEFMQQVEDVGVAVIGQSGNLTPADKKLYALRDVTATVDSLPLITSSIMSKKLAAGSHSIVLDVKVGSGAFMKTLGDARKLAENMVAIGKACGRNVRAVLSNMDVPLGMAIGNALEVQEAAEILQGRGCDDLRGVCMTLAANMVELCNGWDEAFAKQQVHDAVASGKAFAQMKRWIAAQGGDASVLEDFSKLPQASVRHEILAPQDGWICRMDTQKVGEASSLLGAGRMTKEDTIDFAAGIVLSKKTGDFAKKGDVLATLYTNKAASLAESEAMFLRALSWSEEKPEPETLIFDIIR
;
A
#
# COMPACT_ATOMS: atom_id res chain seq x y z
N MET A 1 -1.19 30.24 24.00
CA MET A 1 -2.29 29.50 23.35
C MET A 1 -2.76 28.41 24.31
N ARG A 2 -4.06 28.18 24.43
CA ARG A 2 -4.62 27.01 25.15
C ARG A 2 -5.28 26.09 24.13
N MET A 3 -5.10 24.79 24.29
CA MET A 3 -5.65 23.81 23.33
C MET A 3 -7.19 23.89 23.24
N VAL A 4 -7.87 24.14 24.37
CA VAL A 4 -9.34 24.25 24.38
C VAL A 4 -9.86 25.36 23.48
N ASP A 5 -9.19 26.52 23.44
CA ASP A 5 -9.61 27.65 22.59
C ASP A 5 -9.50 27.30 21.09
N LEU A 6 -8.50 26.49 20.73
CA LEU A 6 -8.29 26.03 19.35
C LEU A 6 -9.31 24.97 18.94
N ILE A 7 -9.68 24.09 19.87
CA ILE A 7 -10.77 23.11 19.67
C ILE A 7 -12.09 23.86 19.44
N GLU A 8 -12.41 24.87 20.29
CA GLU A 8 -13.62 25.69 20.15
C GLU A 8 -13.65 26.43 18.82
N LYS A 9 -12.52 27.09 18.47
CA LYS A 9 -12.38 27.80 17.18
C LYS A 9 -12.67 26.87 16.00
N LYS A 10 -12.10 25.65 15.99
CA LYS A 10 -12.31 24.68 14.92
C LYS A 10 -13.72 24.10 14.93
N ARG A 11 -14.28 23.78 16.12
CA ARG A 11 -15.65 23.32 16.31
C ARG A 11 -16.67 24.30 15.71
N ASP A 12 -16.44 25.59 15.88
CA ASP A 12 -17.35 26.65 15.43
C ASP A 12 -17.10 27.04 13.95
N GLY A 13 -16.22 26.30 13.25
CA GLY A 13 -15.95 26.47 11.82
C GLY A 13 -14.84 27.49 11.49
N GLY A 14 -14.10 27.94 12.51
CA GLY A 14 -12.97 28.84 12.30
C GLY A 14 -11.78 28.14 11.60
N VAL A 15 -10.98 28.96 10.89
CA VAL A 15 -9.73 28.55 10.24
C VAL A 15 -8.59 28.77 11.20
N LEU A 16 -7.76 27.74 11.40
CA LEU A 16 -6.57 27.80 12.25
C LEU A 16 -5.41 28.48 11.49
N THR A 17 -4.62 29.25 12.22
CA THR A 17 -3.38 29.80 11.68
C THR A 17 -2.26 28.77 11.69
N ASP A 18 -1.20 29.04 10.94
CA ASP A 18 0.01 28.21 10.90
C ASP A 18 0.59 27.94 12.29
N ASP A 19 0.69 28.99 13.11
CA ASP A 19 1.25 28.89 14.46
C ASP A 19 0.34 28.06 15.39
N GLU A 20 -0.99 28.16 15.23
CA GLU A 20 -1.93 27.36 16.00
C GLU A 20 -1.78 25.87 15.66
N ILE A 21 -1.66 25.51 14.37
CA ILE A 21 -1.46 24.13 13.94
C ILE A 21 -0.11 23.58 14.42
N ARG A 22 0.97 24.37 14.28
CA ARG A 22 2.30 23.97 14.77
C ARG A 22 2.31 23.79 16.29
N PHE A 23 1.62 24.66 17.03
CA PHE A 23 1.45 24.53 18.49
C PHE A 23 0.76 23.21 18.85
N ILE A 24 -0.34 22.85 18.17
CA ILE A 24 -1.08 21.60 18.39
C ILE A 24 -0.16 20.39 18.19
N ILE A 25 0.52 20.33 17.04
CA ILE A 25 1.35 19.16 16.68
C ILE A 25 2.56 19.05 17.60
N LYS A 26 3.24 20.16 17.90
CA LYS A 26 4.36 20.16 18.85
C LYS A 26 3.92 19.70 20.24
N GLY A 27 2.86 20.28 20.78
CA GLY A 27 2.38 19.97 22.12
C GLY A 27 1.82 18.55 22.23
N PHE A 28 1.22 18.01 21.17
CA PHE A 28 0.81 16.62 21.15
C PHE A 28 2.00 15.67 21.08
N THR A 29 3.02 16.01 20.30
CA THR A 29 4.23 15.20 20.17
C THR A 29 5.03 15.12 21.46
N ASP A 30 5.24 16.25 22.13
CA ASP A 30 6.01 16.32 23.38
C ASP A 30 5.20 15.93 24.64
N GLY A 31 3.87 15.74 24.51
CA GLY A 31 2.97 15.28 25.57
C GLY A 31 2.38 16.43 26.43
N SER A 32 2.64 17.68 26.12
CA SER A 32 2.03 18.84 26.81
C SER A 32 0.54 19.01 26.46
N ILE A 33 0.10 18.48 25.31
CA ILE A 33 -1.31 18.33 24.94
C ILE A 33 -1.73 16.87 25.15
N PRO A 34 -2.67 16.57 26.07
CA PRO A 34 -3.07 15.22 26.37
C PRO A 34 -3.99 14.63 25.30
N ASP A 35 -4.04 13.28 25.26
CA ASP A 35 -4.78 12.51 24.25
C ASP A 35 -6.27 12.88 24.17
N TYR A 36 -6.93 13.18 25.28
CA TYR A 36 -8.35 13.56 25.28
C TYR A 36 -8.61 14.90 24.56
N GLN A 37 -7.69 15.86 24.65
CA GLN A 37 -7.80 17.12 23.90
C GLN A 37 -7.51 16.92 22.43
N MET A 38 -6.53 16.09 22.10
CA MET A 38 -6.22 15.75 20.70
C MET A 38 -7.33 14.94 20.06
N SER A 39 -7.99 14.03 20.81
CA SER A 39 -9.15 13.30 20.35
C SER A 39 -10.33 14.24 20.03
N ALA A 40 -10.62 15.21 20.92
CA ALA A 40 -11.64 16.22 20.67
C ALA A 40 -11.29 17.06 19.40
N PHE A 41 -10.03 17.45 19.24
CA PHE A 41 -9.58 18.17 18.04
C PHE A 41 -9.77 17.31 16.76
N ALA A 42 -9.34 16.05 16.78
CA ALA A 42 -9.51 15.14 15.64
C ALA A 42 -11.00 14.98 15.26
N MET A 43 -11.89 14.93 16.23
CA MET A 43 -13.34 14.86 15.99
C MET A 43 -13.89 16.19 15.43
N THR A 44 -13.38 17.36 15.86
CA THR A 44 -13.78 18.62 15.23
C THR A 44 -13.33 18.70 13.78
N VAL A 45 -12.10 18.23 13.49
CA VAL A 45 -11.60 18.13 12.11
C VAL A 45 -12.43 17.15 11.28
N PHE A 46 -12.85 16.04 11.86
CA PHE A 46 -13.70 15.06 11.18
C PHE A 46 -15.02 15.69 10.68
N TYR A 47 -15.69 16.48 11.52
CA TYR A 47 -16.98 17.09 11.17
C TYR A 47 -16.86 18.41 10.39
N LYS A 48 -15.85 19.22 10.67
CA LYS A 48 -15.70 20.58 10.09
C LYS A 48 -14.73 20.64 8.93
N GLY A 49 -13.90 19.60 8.76
CA GLY A 49 -12.83 19.60 7.79
C GLY A 49 -11.69 20.56 8.13
N MET A 50 -10.76 20.66 7.22
CA MET A 50 -9.68 21.67 7.17
C MET A 50 -9.61 22.23 5.76
N THR A 51 -9.17 23.47 5.62
CA THR A 51 -8.80 24.02 4.32
C THR A 51 -7.57 23.31 3.76
N ASP A 52 -7.30 23.45 2.47
CA ASP A 52 -6.10 22.88 1.84
C ASP A 52 -4.83 23.47 2.48
N HIS A 53 -4.84 24.77 2.83
CA HIS A 53 -3.73 25.40 3.53
C HIS A 53 -3.52 24.83 4.94
N GLU A 54 -4.59 24.70 5.74
CA GLU A 54 -4.49 24.07 7.06
C GLU A 54 -3.94 22.64 6.96
N THR A 55 -4.41 21.86 5.96
CA THR A 55 -3.97 20.49 5.73
C THR A 55 -2.49 20.44 5.34
N ALA A 56 -2.02 21.38 4.52
CA ALA A 56 -0.62 21.47 4.13
C ALA A 56 0.28 21.82 5.33
N VAL A 57 -0.14 22.78 6.16
CA VAL A 57 0.60 23.16 7.38
C VAL A 57 0.62 22.02 8.40
N LEU A 58 -0.49 21.31 8.57
CA LEU A 58 -0.56 20.12 9.42
C LEU A 58 0.42 19.04 8.93
N THR A 59 0.45 18.81 7.62
CA THR A 59 1.37 17.85 6.98
C THR A 59 2.83 18.22 7.22
N ASP A 60 3.21 19.51 7.02
CA ASP A 60 4.56 20.00 7.26
C ASP A 60 4.95 19.87 8.73
N ALA A 61 4.06 20.23 9.65
CA ALA A 61 4.31 20.14 11.10
C ALA A 61 4.51 18.67 11.53
N MET A 62 3.72 17.74 11.00
CA MET A 62 3.88 16.32 11.28
C MET A 62 5.17 15.76 10.65
N MET A 63 5.52 16.16 9.43
CA MET A 63 6.77 15.78 8.77
C MET A 63 7.99 16.20 9.61
N ARG A 64 8.00 17.45 10.11
CA ARG A 64 9.09 18.01 10.90
C ARG A 64 9.11 17.58 12.36
N SER A 65 8.15 16.77 12.80
CA SER A 65 8.11 16.30 14.20
C SER A 65 9.20 15.28 14.54
N GLY A 66 9.87 14.70 13.56
CA GLY A 66 10.95 13.72 13.71
C GLY A 66 12.02 13.83 12.64
N ASP A 67 12.70 12.72 12.39
CA ASP A 67 13.77 12.64 11.40
C ASP A 67 13.23 12.73 9.98
N THR A 68 14.05 13.26 9.09
CA THR A 68 13.83 13.30 7.65
C THR A 68 15.02 12.66 6.93
N VAL A 69 14.76 12.02 5.80
CA VAL A 69 15.81 11.41 4.97
C VAL A 69 16.21 12.40 3.88
N ASP A 70 17.49 12.67 3.77
CA ASP A 70 18.04 13.48 2.68
C ASP A 70 18.42 12.61 1.48
N LEU A 71 17.63 12.69 0.42
CA LEU A 71 17.85 12.00 -0.86
C LEU A 71 18.35 12.95 -1.95
N SER A 72 18.80 14.17 -1.61
CA SER A 72 19.26 15.19 -2.57
C SER A 72 20.39 14.70 -3.49
N ARG A 73 21.24 13.78 -3.00
CA ARG A 73 22.31 13.15 -3.77
C ARG A 73 21.80 12.38 -5.02
N PHE A 74 20.54 11.94 -5.01
CA PHE A 74 19.93 11.25 -6.14
C PHE A 74 19.16 12.18 -7.08
N GLY A 75 18.93 13.43 -6.67
CA GLY A 75 18.22 14.45 -7.47
C GLY A 75 16.88 13.93 -8.01
N ASP A 76 16.61 14.22 -9.27
CA ASP A 76 15.37 13.83 -9.96
C ASP A 76 15.20 12.30 -10.07
N LYS A 77 16.27 11.52 -9.95
CA LYS A 77 16.21 10.05 -9.98
C LYS A 77 15.51 9.47 -8.74
N SER A 78 15.40 10.24 -7.66
CA SER A 78 14.73 9.81 -6.43
C SER A 78 13.21 9.76 -6.63
N VAL A 79 12.63 8.58 -6.56
CA VAL A 79 11.19 8.36 -6.75
C VAL A 79 10.67 7.31 -5.76
N ASP A 80 9.50 7.54 -5.19
CA ASP A 80 8.80 6.56 -4.33
C ASP A 80 7.38 6.30 -4.83
N LYS A 81 6.84 5.16 -4.45
CA LYS A 81 5.46 4.76 -4.68
C LYS A 81 4.77 4.51 -3.34
N HIS A 82 3.57 5.08 -3.17
CA HIS A 82 2.73 4.78 -2.02
C HIS A 82 1.39 4.22 -2.47
N SER A 83 0.92 3.16 -1.82
CA SER A 83 -0.44 2.66 -1.97
C SER A 83 -1.26 3.00 -0.74
N THR A 84 -2.52 3.35 -0.93
CA THR A 84 -3.47 3.53 0.18
C THR A 84 -3.87 2.20 0.84
N GLY A 85 -3.41 1.08 0.28
CA GLY A 85 -3.63 -0.27 0.79
C GLY A 85 -4.79 -0.99 0.14
N GLY A 86 -4.67 -2.31 0.06
CA GLY A 86 -5.66 -3.19 -0.55
C GLY A 86 -5.32 -4.65 -0.36
N VAL A 87 -6.17 -5.52 -0.89
CA VAL A 87 -6.04 -6.98 -0.83
C VAL A 87 -5.26 -7.48 -2.05
N GLY A 88 -4.20 -8.25 -1.81
CA GLY A 88 -3.30 -8.69 -2.87
C GLY A 88 -2.41 -7.58 -3.42
N ASP A 89 -2.25 -6.46 -2.70
CA ASP A 89 -1.42 -5.33 -3.14
C ASP A 89 0.08 -5.63 -2.96
N LYS A 90 0.63 -6.32 -3.94
CA LYS A 90 2.06 -6.63 -4.09
C LYS A 90 2.77 -5.70 -5.07
N THR A 91 2.14 -4.60 -5.48
CA THR A 91 2.63 -3.71 -6.54
C THR A 91 4.05 -3.19 -6.28
N THR A 92 4.45 -2.97 -5.02
CA THR A 92 5.82 -2.55 -4.70
C THR A 92 6.88 -3.59 -5.13
N LEU A 93 6.60 -4.89 -4.97
CA LEU A 93 7.54 -5.97 -5.31
C LEU A 93 7.80 -6.04 -6.83
N ILE A 94 6.86 -5.57 -7.63
CA ILE A 94 6.93 -5.56 -9.09
C ILE A 94 7.47 -4.22 -9.61
N VAL A 95 6.92 -3.11 -9.10
CA VAL A 95 7.25 -1.76 -9.59
C VAL A 95 8.68 -1.35 -9.21
N ALA A 96 9.14 -1.70 -7.99
CA ALA A 96 10.46 -1.30 -7.52
C ALA A 96 11.61 -1.84 -8.41
N PRO A 97 11.66 -3.14 -8.77
CA PRO A 97 12.68 -3.64 -9.67
C PRO A 97 12.54 -3.11 -11.12
N ILE A 98 11.32 -2.87 -11.62
CA ILE A 98 11.14 -2.24 -12.94
C ILE A 98 11.79 -0.85 -12.94
N VAL A 99 11.38 0.01 -12.01
CA VAL A 99 11.81 1.41 -11.95
C VAL A 99 13.32 1.51 -11.71
N SER A 100 13.86 0.72 -10.76
CA SER A 100 15.31 0.74 -10.49
C SER A 100 16.14 0.16 -11.63
N SER A 101 15.62 -0.80 -12.39
CA SER A 101 16.29 -1.30 -13.60
C SER A 101 16.40 -0.25 -14.71
N LEU A 102 15.52 0.75 -14.68
CA LEU A 102 15.46 1.87 -15.63
C LEU A 102 16.11 3.16 -15.08
N GLY A 103 16.87 3.06 -13.99
CA GLY A 103 17.69 4.15 -13.45
C GLY A 103 17.03 4.97 -12.35
N GLY A 104 15.80 4.69 -11.97
CA GLY A 104 15.16 5.29 -10.79
C GLY A 104 15.86 4.86 -9.50
N LYS A 105 15.87 5.74 -8.49
CA LYS A 105 16.44 5.50 -7.16
C LYS A 105 15.30 5.48 -6.12
N MET A 106 15.02 4.28 -5.60
CA MET A 106 13.87 4.04 -4.73
C MET A 106 14.31 3.73 -3.30
N ALA A 107 14.36 4.75 -2.46
CA ALA A 107 14.62 4.66 -1.03
C ALA A 107 13.27 4.54 -0.28
N LYS A 108 12.76 3.32 -0.14
CA LYS A 108 11.40 3.10 0.32
C LYS A 108 11.33 2.69 1.78
N MET A 109 10.53 3.43 2.55
CA MET A 109 10.07 3.02 3.87
C MET A 109 8.62 2.56 3.79
N SER A 110 8.33 1.36 4.31
CA SER A 110 7.02 0.73 4.22
C SER A 110 6.52 0.25 5.57
N GLY A 111 5.20 0.10 5.71
CA GLY A 111 4.55 -0.42 6.91
C GLY A 111 4.33 -1.93 6.86
N ARG A 112 3.96 -2.47 8.03
CA ARG A 112 3.39 -3.81 8.19
C ARG A 112 1.91 -3.80 7.86
N GLY A 113 1.36 -4.95 7.52
CA GLY A 113 -0.08 -5.13 7.33
C GLY A 113 -0.85 -5.12 8.66
N LEU A 114 -2.10 -4.65 8.58
CA LEU A 114 -3.06 -4.70 9.67
C LEU A 114 -4.46 -4.93 9.11
N GLY A 115 -5.25 -5.75 9.80
CA GLY A 115 -6.60 -6.12 9.37
C GLY A 115 -6.58 -6.92 8.06
N HIS A 116 -7.43 -6.55 7.11
CA HIS A 116 -7.60 -7.23 5.84
C HIS A 116 -6.53 -6.89 4.77
N THR A 117 -5.64 -5.93 5.05
CA THR A 117 -4.61 -5.49 4.10
C THR A 117 -3.25 -6.11 4.42
N GLY A 118 -2.54 -6.58 3.40
CA GLY A 118 -1.18 -7.12 3.55
C GLY A 118 -0.11 -6.02 3.57
N GLY A 119 0.95 -6.18 4.41
CA GLY A 119 2.08 -5.25 4.48
C GLY A 119 3.22 -5.62 3.54
N THR A 120 3.83 -4.63 2.89
CA THR A 120 5.02 -4.86 2.04
C THR A 120 6.19 -5.45 2.83
N VAL A 121 6.38 -4.98 4.08
CA VAL A 121 7.43 -5.49 4.96
C VAL A 121 7.21 -6.97 5.28
N ASP A 122 5.97 -7.36 5.60
CA ASP A 122 5.64 -8.75 5.93
C ASP A 122 5.87 -9.71 4.74
N LYS A 123 5.57 -9.24 3.52
CA LYS A 123 5.84 -9.99 2.28
C LYS A 123 7.34 -10.20 2.07
N LEU A 124 8.14 -9.16 2.24
CA LEU A 124 9.60 -9.25 2.11
C LEU A 124 10.23 -10.12 3.21
N GLU A 125 9.71 -10.09 4.43
CA GLU A 125 10.16 -10.96 5.54
C GLU A 125 9.84 -12.44 5.31
N SER A 126 8.91 -12.77 4.40
CA SER A 126 8.69 -14.16 3.99
C SER A 126 9.83 -14.73 3.14
N ILE A 127 10.71 -13.88 2.61
CA ILE A 127 11.92 -14.31 1.89
C ILE A 127 13.01 -14.63 2.92
N PRO A 128 13.52 -15.86 2.98
CA PRO A 128 14.55 -16.24 3.94
C PRO A 128 15.75 -15.29 3.91
N GLY A 129 16.14 -14.79 5.08
CA GLY A 129 17.31 -13.91 5.25
C GLY A 129 17.10 -12.44 4.90
N TYR A 130 15.97 -12.05 4.31
CA TYR A 130 15.75 -10.65 3.93
C TYR A 130 15.69 -9.72 5.16
N LYS A 131 16.48 -8.64 5.11
CA LYS A 131 16.58 -7.67 6.20
C LYS A 131 15.68 -6.47 5.94
N THR A 132 14.69 -6.26 6.79
CA THR A 132 13.79 -5.10 6.77
C THR A 132 14.26 -3.95 7.63
N THR A 133 15.41 -4.11 8.29
CA THR A 133 16.08 -3.08 9.09
C THR A 133 17.52 -2.93 8.59
N LEU A 134 17.87 -1.72 8.17
CA LEU A 134 19.22 -1.33 7.79
C LEU A 134 19.59 -0.06 8.55
N SER A 135 20.88 0.17 8.78
CA SER A 135 21.36 1.48 9.21
C SER A 135 21.12 2.53 8.11
N ALA A 136 21.14 3.81 8.46
CA ALA A 136 20.96 4.88 7.48
C ALA A 136 22.02 4.84 6.37
N GLU A 137 23.25 4.49 6.73
CA GLU A 137 24.37 4.37 5.78
C GLU A 137 24.17 3.18 4.84
N GLU A 138 23.87 1.98 5.37
CA GLU A 138 23.57 0.79 4.56
C GLU A 138 22.40 1.01 3.62
N PHE A 139 21.33 1.67 4.11
CA PHE A 139 20.15 1.99 3.32
C PHE A 139 20.50 2.90 2.13
N MET A 140 21.24 3.98 2.38
CA MET A 140 21.64 4.92 1.34
C MET A 140 22.63 4.30 0.36
N GLN A 141 23.60 3.52 0.83
CA GLN A 141 24.57 2.83 -0.02
C GLN A 141 23.89 1.82 -0.94
N GLN A 142 22.94 1.05 -0.42
CA GLN A 142 22.21 0.09 -1.25
C GLN A 142 21.38 0.78 -2.34
N VAL A 143 20.72 1.92 -2.02
CA VAL A 143 20.00 2.68 -3.06
C VAL A 143 20.95 3.21 -4.11
N GLU A 144 22.17 3.60 -3.74
CA GLU A 144 23.19 4.03 -4.70
C GLU A 144 23.64 2.89 -5.61
N ASP A 145 24.00 1.75 -5.04
CA ASP A 145 24.60 0.64 -5.77
C ASP A 145 23.57 -0.18 -6.56
N VAL A 146 22.41 -0.40 -5.96
CA VAL A 146 21.38 -1.30 -6.50
C VAL A 146 20.20 -0.55 -7.12
N GLY A 147 19.96 0.70 -6.69
CA GLY A 147 18.84 1.51 -7.15
C GLY A 147 17.56 1.35 -6.30
N VAL A 148 17.52 0.38 -5.40
CA VAL A 148 16.35 0.14 -4.54
C VAL A 148 16.74 -0.44 -3.19
N ALA A 149 16.11 0.07 -2.14
CA ALA A 149 16.06 -0.54 -0.81
C ALA A 149 14.67 -0.35 -0.21
N VAL A 150 14.13 -1.39 0.43
CA VAL A 150 12.82 -1.33 1.11
C VAL A 150 12.99 -1.80 2.55
N ILE A 151 12.73 -0.88 3.49
CA ILE A 151 12.85 -1.14 4.92
C ILE A 151 11.54 -0.84 5.66
N GLY A 152 11.44 -1.32 6.89
CA GLY A 152 10.41 -0.89 7.84
C GLY A 152 10.58 0.59 8.19
N GLN A 153 9.50 1.24 8.62
CA GLN A 153 9.58 2.62 9.08
C GLN A 153 10.45 2.73 10.34
N SER A 154 11.37 3.69 10.38
CA SER A 154 12.13 3.99 11.59
C SER A 154 11.21 4.54 12.68
N GLY A 155 11.54 4.26 13.96
CA GLY A 155 10.70 4.67 15.08
C GLY A 155 10.55 6.18 15.25
N ASN A 156 11.47 6.96 14.68
CA ASN A 156 11.50 8.42 14.79
C ASN A 156 11.06 9.17 13.52
N LEU A 157 10.64 8.44 12.48
CA LEU A 157 10.04 9.05 11.30
C LEU A 157 8.61 9.49 11.65
N THR A 158 8.34 10.82 11.57
CA THR A 158 7.01 11.42 11.85
C THR A 158 6.34 10.91 13.15
N PRO A 159 6.96 11.07 14.33
CA PRO A 159 6.40 10.59 15.60
C PRO A 159 5.02 11.19 15.92
N ALA A 160 4.75 12.42 15.51
CA ALA A 160 3.43 13.03 15.61
C ALA A 160 2.35 12.22 14.88
N ASP A 161 2.64 11.76 13.65
CA ASP A 161 1.71 10.94 12.90
C ASP A 161 1.48 9.58 13.57
N LYS A 162 2.56 8.93 14.00
CA LYS A 162 2.46 7.63 14.70
C LYS A 162 1.54 7.70 15.91
N LYS A 163 1.71 8.75 16.74
CA LYS A 163 0.90 8.97 17.94
C LYS A 163 -0.55 9.35 17.60
N LEU A 164 -0.73 10.24 16.61
CA LEU A 164 -2.06 10.67 16.17
C LEU A 164 -2.85 9.54 15.50
N TYR A 165 -2.20 8.75 14.64
CA TYR A 165 -2.86 7.61 14.00
C TYR A 165 -3.32 6.57 15.02
N ALA A 166 -2.47 6.24 16.01
CA ALA A 166 -2.85 5.31 17.08
C ALA A 166 -4.05 5.82 17.90
N LEU A 167 -4.17 7.14 18.10
CA LEU A 167 -5.31 7.74 18.77
C LEU A 167 -6.57 7.67 17.90
N ARG A 168 -6.44 7.98 16.60
CA ARG A 168 -7.56 7.96 15.63
C ARG A 168 -8.15 6.56 15.46
N ASP A 169 -7.32 5.54 15.49
CA ASP A 169 -7.71 4.13 15.35
C ASP A 169 -8.73 3.68 16.41
N VAL A 170 -8.67 4.27 17.63
CA VAL A 170 -9.54 3.94 18.75
C VAL A 170 -10.60 5.04 19.07
N THR A 171 -10.69 6.08 18.26
CA THR A 171 -11.62 7.22 18.47
C THR A 171 -12.57 7.48 17.30
N ALA A 172 -12.66 6.53 16.34
CA ALA A 172 -13.52 6.62 15.16
C ALA A 172 -13.29 7.90 14.32
N THR A 173 -12.03 8.34 14.19
CA THR A 173 -11.63 9.53 13.41
C THR A 173 -10.68 9.21 12.26
N VAL A 174 -10.52 7.92 11.91
CA VAL A 174 -9.65 7.49 10.81
C VAL A 174 -10.12 8.04 9.46
N ASP A 175 -11.43 8.04 9.20
CA ASP A 175 -12.01 8.38 7.88
C ASP A 175 -12.05 9.89 7.57
N SER A 176 -11.36 10.72 8.36
CA SER A 176 -11.24 12.16 8.10
C SER A 176 -10.27 12.43 6.95
N LEU A 177 -10.76 12.98 5.85
CA LEU A 177 -9.97 13.23 4.64
C LEU A 177 -8.71 14.07 4.88
N PRO A 178 -8.75 15.24 5.59
CA PRO A 178 -7.56 16.03 5.90
C PRO A 178 -6.54 15.24 6.73
N LEU A 179 -7.00 14.44 7.70
CA LEU A 179 -6.14 13.66 8.58
C LEU A 179 -5.52 12.45 7.86
N ILE A 180 -6.24 11.81 6.93
CA ILE A 180 -5.69 10.77 6.05
C ILE A 180 -4.60 11.35 5.16
N THR A 181 -4.91 12.47 4.51
CA THR A 181 -3.99 13.16 3.62
C THR A 181 -2.69 13.55 4.33
N SER A 182 -2.80 14.18 5.50
CA SER A 182 -1.63 14.60 6.30
C SER A 182 -0.82 13.43 6.81
N SER A 183 -1.48 12.33 7.23
CA SER A 183 -0.82 11.10 7.67
C SER A 183 0.02 10.46 6.56
N ILE A 184 -0.53 10.35 5.35
CA ILE A 184 0.17 9.75 4.22
C ILE A 184 1.31 10.67 3.77
N MET A 185 1.01 11.94 3.53
CA MET A 185 1.95 12.88 2.92
C MET A 185 3.10 13.24 3.85
N SER A 186 2.87 13.40 5.15
CA SER A 186 3.95 13.68 6.11
C SER A 186 5.03 12.59 6.09
N LYS A 187 4.65 11.31 6.05
CA LYS A 187 5.59 10.19 5.93
C LYS A 187 6.35 10.18 4.61
N LYS A 188 5.64 10.47 3.51
CA LYS A 188 6.27 10.49 2.17
C LYS A 188 7.22 11.65 1.98
N LEU A 189 6.89 12.80 2.52
CA LEU A 189 7.77 13.98 2.51
C LEU A 189 8.99 13.76 3.42
N ALA A 190 8.79 13.19 4.63
CA ALA A 190 9.89 12.85 5.54
C ALA A 190 10.85 11.80 4.95
N ALA A 191 10.35 10.85 4.16
CA ALA A 191 11.17 9.88 3.42
C ALA A 191 12.04 10.51 2.32
N GLY A 192 11.83 11.78 1.94
CA GLY A 192 12.75 12.61 1.17
C GLY A 192 12.70 12.47 -0.35
N SER A 193 11.90 11.58 -0.94
CA SER A 193 11.85 11.38 -2.40
C SER A 193 11.45 12.64 -3.16
N HIS A 194 12.14 12.93 -4.26
CA HIS A 194 11.84 14.07 -5.13
C HIS A 194 10.51 13.89 -5.87
N SER A 195 10.26 12.69 -6.36
CA SER A 195 9.02 12.34 -7.06
C SER A 195 8.24 11.26 -6.32
N ILE A 196 6.91 11.36 -6.32
CA ILE A 196 6.01 10.42 -5.63
C ILE A 196 4.87 10.03 -6.55
N VAL A 197 4.64 8.72 -6.72
CA VAL A 197 3.45 8.19 -7.37
C VAL A 197 2.57 7.53 -6.30
N LEU A 198 1.34 8.05 -6.18
CA LEU A 198 0.32 7.56 -5.26
C LEU A 198 -0.58 6.57 -5.99
N ASP A 199 -0.74 5.38 -5.45
CA ASP A 199 -1.68 4.37 -5.91
C ASP A 199 -2.90 4.42 -4.98
N VAL A 200 -3.92 5.17 -5.39
CA VAL A 200 -5.13 5.40 -4.61
C VAL A 200 -6.15 4.32 -4.96
N LYS A 201 -6.31 3.36 -4.05
CA LYS A 201 -7.22 2.23 -4.21
C LYS A 201 -8.66 2.65 -3.97
N VAL A 202 -9.58 2.17 -4.83
CA VAL A 202 -11.03 2.47 -4.79
C VAL A 202 -11.81 1.18 -4.82
N GLY A 203 -12.71 0.97 -3.88
CA GLY A 203 -13.61 -0.19 -3.89
C GLY A 203 -13.73 -0.90 -2.55
N SER A 204 -14.36 -2.04 -2.54
CA SER A 204 -14.71 -2.81 -1.33
C SER A 204 -13.49 -3.22 -0.49
N GLY A 205 -12.35 -3.50 -1.14
CA GLY A 205 -11.09 -3.86 -0.48
C GLY A 205 -10.20 -2.68 -0.10
N ALA A 206 -10.62 -1.44 -0.34
CA ALA A 206 -9.86 -0.21 -0.07
C ALA A 206 -10.46 0.59 1.09
N PHE A 207 -9.70 1.59 1.59
CA PHE A 207 -10.24 2.59 2.50
C PHE A 207 -11.26 3.50 1.81
N MET A 208 -10.96 3.95 0.57
CA MET A 208 -11.87 4.76 -0.22
C MET A 208 -12.88 3.86 -0.93
N LYS A 209 -14.15 3.97 -0.52
CA LYS A 209 -15.23 3.13 -1.05
C LYS A 209 -15.83 3.71 -2.34
N THR A 210 -15.74 5.02 -2.56
CA THR A 210 -16.29 5.68 -3.75
C THR A 210 -15.20 6.35 -4.56
N LEU A 211 -15.41 6.43 -5.89
CA LEU A 211 -14.49 7.12 -6.81
C LEU A 211 -14.39 8.61 -6.49
N GLY A 212 -15.52 9.22 -6.05
CA GLY A 212 -15.55 10.65 -5.70
C GLY A 212 -14.66 10.99 -4.51
N ASP A 213 -14.69 10.19 -3.44
CA ASP A 213 -13.85 10.39 -2.25
C ASP A 213 -12.38 10.10 -2.56
N ALA A 214 -12.12 9.05 -3.33
CA ALA A 214 -10.76 8.71 -3.77
C ALA A 214 -10.15 9.82 -4.64
N ARG A 215 -10.93 10.42 -5.52
CA ARG A 215 -10.49 11.56 -6.35
C ARG A 215 -10.12 12.76 -5.48
N LYS A 216 -10.98 13.14 -4.54
CA LYS A 216 -10.69 14.25 -3.60
C LYS A 216 -9.43 14.00 -2.80
N LEU A 217 -9.26 12.77 -2.28
CA LEU A 217 -8.04 12.39 -1.56
C LEU A 217 -6.81 12.53 -2.45
N ALA A 218 -6.87 12.03 -3.69
CA ALA A 218 -5.78 12.07 -4.65
C ALA A 218 -5.41 13.52 -5.02
N GLU A 219 -6.41 14.36 -5.33
CA GLU A 219 -6.22 15.78 -5.64
C GLU A 219 -5.56 16.52 -4.48
N ASN A 220 -6.01 16.31 -3.24
CA ASN A 220 -5.43 16.92 -2.05
C ASN A 220 -3.98 16.48 -1.85
N MET A 221 -3.69 15.18 -1.98
CA MET A 221 -2.32 14.68 -1.83
C MET A 221 -1.38 15.23 -2.91
N VAL A 222 -1.84 15.31 -4.17
CA VAL A 222 -1.07 15.88 -5.29
C VAL A 222 -0.80 17.36 -5.04
N ALA A 223 -1.83 18.14 -4.64
CA ALA A 223 -1.70 19.56 -4.35
C ALA A 223 -0.70 19.83 -3.20
N ILE A 224 -0.81 19.09 -2.09
CA ILE A 224 0.11 19.22 -0.95
C ILE A 224 1.54 18.86 -1.35
N GLY A 225 1.71 17.75 -2.08
CA GLY A 225 3.05 17.36 -2.53
C GLY A 225 3.71 18.40 -3.41
N LYS A 226 2.96 18.99 -4.36
CA LYS A 226 3.44 20.09 -5.20
C LYS A 226 3.75 21.35 -4.38
N ALA A 227 2.90 21.71 -3.44
CA ALA A 227 3.14 22.84 -2.53
C ALA A 227 4.41 22.66 -1.69
N CYS A 228 4.79 21.41 -1.40
CA CYS A 228 6.06 21.06 -0.72
C CYS A 228 7.24 20.86 -1.69
N GLY A 229 7.12 21.27 -2.95
CA GLY A 229 8.21 21.18 -3.95
C GLY A 229 8.51 19.76 -4.45
N ARG A 230 7.52 18.87 -4.41
CA ARG A 230 7.64 17.49 -4.92
C ARG A 230 6.86 17.29 -6.21
N ASN A 231 7.36 16.43 -7.09
CA ASN A 231 6.62 16.00 -8.26
C ASN A 231 5.69 14.85 -7.85
N VAL A 232 4.39 15.09 -7.80
CA VAL A 232 3.42 14.09 -7.33
C VAL A 232 2.40 13.79 -8.42
N ARG A 233 2.11 12.50 -8.61
CA ARG A 233 0.98 12.00 -9.41
C ARG A 233 0.17 11.00 -8.59
N ALA A 234 -1.11 10.87 -8.88
CA ALA A 234 -1.94 9.84 -8.28
C ALA A 234 -2.64 9.02 -9.38
N VAL A 235 -2.59 7.70 -9.23
CA VAL A 235 -3.30 6.73 -10.06
C VAL A 235 -4.44 6.17 -9.23
N LEU A 236 -5.68 6.33 -9.70
CA LEU A 236 -6.87 5.76 -9.07
C LEU A 236 -7.08 4.37 -9.65
N SER A 237 -6.94 3.34 -8.83
CA SER A 237 -7.01 1.94 -9.25
C SER A 237 -8.09 1.15 -8.53
N ASN A 238 -8.68 0.18 -9.23
CA ASN A 238 -9.79 -0.64 -8.74
C ASN A 238 -9.31 -1.59 -7.62
N MET A 239 -10.13 -1.70 -6.57
CA MET A 239 -9.98 -2.64 -5.46
C MET A 239 -11.34 -3.27 -5.08
N ASP A 240 -12.31 -3.29 -6.00
CA ASP A 240 -13.52 -4.12 -5.90
C ASP A 240 -13.25 -5.59 -6.23
N VAL A 241 -12.07 -5.86 -6.78
CA VAL A 241 -11.54 -7.20 -7.01
C VAL A 241 -10.15 -7.29 -6.39
N PRO A 242 -9.78 -8.39 -5.71
CA PRO A 242 -8.42 -8.58 -5.23
C PRO A 242 -7.41 -8.43 -6.36
N LEU A 243 -6.29 -7.74 -6.11
CA LEU A 243 -5.29 -7.49 -7.14
C LEU A 243 -4.38 -8.70 -7.32
N GLY A 244 -4.39 -9.27 -8.52
CA GLY A 244 -3.73 -10.55 -8.78
C GLY A 244 -4.55 -11.74 -8.28
N MET A 245 -3.94 -12.91 -8.26
CA MET A 245 -4.56 -14.17 -7.86
C MET A 245 -4.15 -14.61 -6.46
N ALA A 246 -2.99 -14.18 -5.96
CA ALA A 246 -2.46 -14.57 -4.66
C ALA A 246 -2.74 -13.50 -3.57
N ILE A 247 -3.17 -13.96 -2.40
CA ILE A 247 -3.45 -13.13 -1.21
C ILE A 247 -2.80 -13.81 -0.01
N GLY A 248 -1.65 -13.30 0.41
CA GLY A 248 -0.80 -13.88 1.47
C GLY A 248 0.66 -13.52 1.23
N ASN A 249 1.53 -13.67 2.23
CA ASN A 249 2.86 -13.07 2.16
C ASN A 249 3.78 -13.75 1.13
N ALA A 250 4.17 -15.00 1.32
CA ALA A 250 5.01 -15.75 0.39
C ALA A 250 4.33 -15.99 -0.96
N LEU A 251 3.01 -16.22 -0.97
CA LEU A 251 2.24 -16.42 -2.18
C LEU A 251 2.28 -15.16 -3.08
N GLU A 252 2.23 -13.98 -2.48
CA GLU A 252 2.33 -12.72 -3.21
C GLU A 252 3.75 -12.43 -3.72
N VAL A 253 4.80 -12.88 -3.00
CA VAL A 253 6.18 -12.84 -3.50
C VAL A 253 6.33 -13.72 -4.73
N GLN A 254 5.78 -14.92 -4.70
CA GLN A 254 5.76 -15.83 -5.85
C GLN A 254 5.09 -15.17 -7.06
N GLU A 255 3.86 -14.66 -6.90
CA GLU A 255 3.13 -14.03 -8.00
C GLU A 255 3.86 -12.79 -8.54
N ALA A 256 4.49 -11.99 -7.68
CA ALA A 256 5.29 -10.86 -8.12
C ALA A 256 6.49 -11.29 -8.99
N ALA A 257 7.17 -12.37 -8.62
CA ALA A 257 8.25 -12.95 -9.42
C ALA A 257 7.75 -13.47 -10.77
N GLU A 258 6.56 -14.10 -10.80
CA GLU A 258 5.93 -14.59 -12.03
C GLU A 258 5.56 -13.46 -13.00
N ILE A 259 5.02 -12.33 -12.49
CA ILE A 259 4.74 -11.12 -13.31
C ILE A 259 6.02 -10.61 -13.97
N LEU A 260 7.12 -10.52 -13.21
CA LEU A 260 8.41 -10.05 -13.74
C LEU A 260 9.07 -11.02 -14.72
N GLN A 261 8.63 -12.27 -14.75
CA GLN A 261 9.01 -13.29 -15.73
C GLN A 261 8.05 -13.34 -16.94
N GLY A 262 7.13 -12.37 -17.05
CA GLY A 262 6.16 -12.31 -18.14
C GLY A 262 4.95 -13.25 -17.99
N ARG A 263 4.79 -13.91 -16.85
CA ARG A 263 3.65 -14.77 -16.51
C ARG A 263 2.66 -14.02 -15.60
N GLY A 264 1.58 -14.70 -15.17
CA GLY A 264 0.61 -14.16 -14.22
C GLY A 264 -0.53 -13.38 -14.88
N CYS A 265 -1.39 -12.77 -14.05
CA CYS A 265 -2.65 -12.16 -14.48
C CYS A 265 -2.49 -10.74 -15.01
N ASP A 266 -3.43 -10.35 -15.88
CA ASP A 266 -3.37 -9.09 -16.61
C ASP A 266 -3.71 -7.88 -15.75
N ASP A 267 -4.58 -8.02 -14.73
CA ASP A 267 -4.97 -6.92 -13.85
C ASP A 267 -3.79 -6.42 -13.02
N LEU A 268 -3.07 -7.33 -12.35
CA LEU A 268 -1.87 -7.00 -11.58
C LEU A 268 -0.79 -6.41 -12.47
N ARG A 269 -0.57 -7.02 -13.65
CA ARG A 269 0.37 -6.50 -14.65
C ARG A 269 -0.01 -5.10 -15.08
N GLY A 270 -1.26 -4.86 -15.47
CA GLY A 270 -1.75 -3.56 -15.94
C GLY A 270 -1.57 -2.43 -14.93
N VAL A 271 -1.93 -2.68 -13.65
CA VAL A 271 -1.71 -1.70 -12.57
C VAL A 271 -0.21 -1.43 -12.39
N CYS A 272 0.61 -2.47 -12.31
CA CYS A 272 2.06 -2.31 -12.08
C CYS A 272 2.76 -1.58 -13.22
N MET A 273 2.42 -1.90 -14.48
CA MET A 273 2.99 -1.22 -15.65
C MET A 273 2.59 0.25 -15.68
N THR A 274 1.33 0.58 -15.34
CA THR A 274 0.86 1.97 -15.26
C THR A 274 1.60 2.75 -14.17
N LEU A 275 1.74 2.18 -12.97
CA LEU A 275 2.48 2.81 -11.87
C LEU A 275 3.95 3.02 -12.24
N ALA A 276 4.62 1.99 -12.78
CA ALA A 276 6.02 2.07 -13.17
C ALA A 276 6.25 3.11 -14.27
N ALA A 277 5.37 3.17 -15.29
CA ALA A 277 5.46 4.18 -16.35
C ALA A 277 5.40 5.59 -15.78
N ASN A 278 4.43 5.88 -14.91
CA ASN A 278 4.33 7.19 -14.24
C ASN A 278 5.57 7.52 -13.39
N MET A 279 6.17 6.53 -12.74
CA MET A 279 7.40 6.74 -11.95
C MET A 279 8.60 7.05 -12.84
N VAL A 280 8.80 6.30 -13.94
CA VAL A 280 9.95 6.53 -14.82
C VAL A 280 9.80 7.80 -15.67
N GLU A 281 8.57 8.21 -16.01
CA GLU A 281 8.30 9.54 -16.56
C GLU A 281 8.85 10.64 -15.63
N LEU A 282 8.48 10.56 -14.33
CA LEU A 282 8.86 11.58 -13.36
C LEU A 282 10.37 11.58 -13.08
N CYS A 283 11.00 10.42 -12.91
CA CYS A 283 12.41 10.38 -12.53
C CYS A 283 13.40 10.43 -13.71
N ASN A 284 12.95 10.20 -14.94
CA ASN A 284 13.79 10.26 -16.13
C ASN A 284 13.47 11.42 -17.08
N GLY A 285 12.31 12.10 -16.87
CA GLY A 285 11.84 13.13 -17.78
C GLY A 285 11.42 12.59 -19.16
N TRP A 286 11.04 11.30 -19.22
CA TRP A 286 10.59 10.67 -20.46
C TRP A 286 9.15 11.05 -20.78
N ASP A 287 8.79 11.06 -22.05
CA ASP A 287 7.40 11.14 -22.46
C ASP A 287 6.65 9.83 -22.14
N GLU A 288 5.33 9.89 -22.10
CA GLU A 288 4.47 8.78 -21.70
C GLU A 288 4.62 7.54 -22.59
N ALA A 289 4.71 7.73 -23.92
CA ALA A 289 4.81 6.62 -24.85
C ALA A 289 6.15 5.89 -24.72
N PHE A 290 7.24 6.65 -24.62
CA PHE A 290 8.57 6.07 -24.40
C PHE A 290 8.69 5.39 -23.04
N ALA A 291 8.17 6.00 -21.97
CA ALA A 291 8.16 5.41 -20.63
C ALA A 291 7.41 4.07 -20.60
N LYS A 292 6.22 4.00 -21.21
CA LYS A 292 5.46 2.75 -21.33
C LYS A 292 6.21 1.66 -22.08
N GLN A 293 6.86 2.02 -23.17
CA GLN A 293 7.67 1.08 -23.97
C GLN A 293 8.86 0.56 -23.16
N GLN A 294 9.61 1.44 -22.47
CA GLN A 294 10.76 1.04 -21.66
C GLN A 294 10.36 0.13 -20.49
N VAL A 295 9.24 0.40 -19.84
CA VAL A 295 8.69 -0.45 -18.78
C VAL A 295 8.33 -1.84 -19.32
N HIS A 296 7.66 -1.89 -20.46
CA HIS A 296 7.35 -3.16 -21.15
C HIS A 296 8.63 -3.94 -21.47
N ASP A 297 9.62 -3.30 -22.10
CA ASP A 297 10.86 -3.92 -22.52
C ASP A 297 11.70 -4.41 -21.32
N ALA A 298 11.67 -3.70 -20.19
CA ALA A 298 12.36 -4.12 -18.98
C ALA A 298 11.80 -5.45 -18.41
N VAL A 299 10.49 -5.68 -18.53
CA VAL A 299 9.88 -6.96 -18.15
C VAL A 299 10.13 -8.02 -19.23
N ALA A 300 9.86 -7.71 -20.50
CA ALA A 300 9.98 -8.65 -21.61
C ALA A 300 11.41 -9.19 -21.79
N SER A 301 12.42 -8.37 -21.57
CA SER A 301 13.84 -8.78 -21.64
C SER A 301 14.35 -9.51 -20.39
N GLY A 302 13.55 -9.60 -19.31
CA GLY A 302 13.97 -10.17 -18.03
C GLY A 302 14.87 -9.21 -17.19
N LYS A 303 15.11 -7.98 -17.64
CA LYS A 303 15.93 -6.99 -16.93
C LYS A 303 15.36 -6.66 -15.54
N ALA A 304 14.04 -6.49 -15.45
CA ALA A 304 13.36 -6.21 -14.20
C ALA A 304 13.42 -7.41 -13.23
N PHE A 305 13.30 -8.64 -13.72
CA PHE A 305 13.45 -9.85 -12.90
C PHE A 305 14.88 -10.01 -12.37
N ALA A 306 15.88 -9.80 -13.21
CA ALA A 306 17.28 -9.79 -12.79
C ALA A 306 17.54 -8.72 -11.71
N GLN A 307 16.91 -7.56 -11.84
CA GLN A 307 16.99 -6.48 -10.86
C GLN A 307 16.32 -6.86 -9.53
N MET A 308 15.18 -7.57 -9.55
CA MET A 308 14.56 -8.11 -8.33
C MET A 308 15.50 -9.06 -7.58
N LYS A 309 16.15 -9.98 -8.30
CA LYS A 309 17.15 -10.90 -7.72
C LYS A 309 18.30 -10.13 -7.07
N ARG A 310 18.82 -9.12 -7.78
CA ARG A 310 19.91 -8.26 -7.27
C ARG A 310 19.49 -7.51 -6.01
N TRP A 311 18.29 -6.94 -6.00
CA TRP A 311 17.75 -6.24 -4.84
C TRP A 311 17.60 -7.16 -3.62
N ILE A 312 16.92 -8.31 -3.80
CA ILE A 312 16.71 -9.27 -2.70
C ILE A 312 18.04 -9.73 -2.11
N ALA A 313 19.01 -10.12 -2.95
CA ALA A 313 20.34 -10.57 -2.51
C ALA A 313 21.11 -9.45 -1.77
N ALA A 314 21.08 -8.21 -2.26
CA ALA A 314 21.74 -7.08 -1.60
C ALA A 314 21.18 -6.78 -0.21
N GLN A 315 19.90 -7.08 0.04
CA GLN A 315 19.28 -6.94 1.36
C GLN A 315 19.31 -8.23 2.20
N GLY A 316 20.19 -9.18 1.83
CA GLY A 316 20.49 -10.41 2.58
C GLY A 316 19.50 -11.55 2.34
N GLY A 317 18.50 -11.37 1.48
CA GLY A 317 17.51 -12.39 1.16
C GLY A 317 18.05 -13.46 0.20
N ASP A 318 17.54 -14.68 0.33
CA ASP A 318 17.83 -15.75 -0.62
C ASP A 318 17.10 -15.50 -1.95
N ALA A 319 17.79 -14.92 -2.93
CA ALA A 319 17.22 -14.64 -4.24
C ALA A 319 16.87 -15.91 -5.05
N SER A 320 17.37 -17.09 -4.66
CA SER A 320 17.05 -18.34 -5.34
C SER A 320 15.58 -18.76 -5.18
N VAL A 321 14.90 -18.24 -4.15
CA VAL A 321 13.45 -18.47 -3.95
C VAL A 321 12.59 -17.91 -5.11
N LEU A 322 13.11 -16.95 -5.88
CA LEU A 322 12.39 -16.36 -7.01
C LEU A 322 12.38 -17.29 -8.26
N GLU A 323 13.22 -18.31 -8.27
CA GLU A 323 13.30 -19.32 -9.31
C GLU A 323 12.83 -20.69 -8.81
N ASP A 324 12.91 -20.93 -7.50
CA ASP A 324 12.47 -22.16 -6.84
C ASP A 324 11.57 -21.81 -5.64
N PHE A 325 10.28 -21.71 -5.90
CA PHE A 325 9.28 -21.32 -4.88
C PHE A 325 9.13 -22.32 -3.73
N SER A 326 9.64 -23.56 -3.87
CA SER A 326 9.63 -24.53 -2.78
C SER A 326 10.49 -24.10 -1.58
N LYS A 327 11.39 -23.15 -1.78
CA LYS A 327 12.24 -22.54 -0.73
C LYS A 327 11.54 -21.43 0.06
N LEU A 328 10.42 -20.91 -0.42
CA LEU A 328 9.55 -20.04 0.35
C LEU A 328 8.83 -20.83 1.46
N PRO A 329 8.35 -20.19 2.52
CA PRO A 329 7.53 -20.84 3.54
C PRO A 329 6.36 -21.60 2.91
N GLN A 330 6.20 -22.88 3.30
CA GLN A 330 5.19 -23.80 2.77
C GLN A 330 4.13 -24.11 3.83
N ALA A 331 2.85 -24.05 3.46
CA ALA A 331 1.75 -24.44 4.32
C ALA A 331 1.61 -25.98 4.35
N SER A 332 1.34 -26.53 5.53
CA SER A 332 1.12 -27.96 5.72
C SER A 332 -0.26 -28.44 5.26
N VAL A 333 -1.22 -27.52 5.17
CA VAL A 333 -2.59 -27.79 4.75
C VAL A 333 -2.92 -26.97 3.51
N ARG A 334 -3.45 -27.70 2.50
CA ARG A 334 -4.02 -27.14 1.28
C ARG A 334 -5.47 -27.59 1.19
N HIS A 335 -6.40 -26.66 0.98
CA HIS A 335 -7.83 -26.93 0.88
C HIS A 335 -8.45 -26.18 -0.30
N GLU A 336 -9.16 -26.89 -1.18
CA GLU A 336 -9.80 -26.32 -2.35
C GLU A 336 -11.25 -25.94 -2.04
N ILE A 337 -11.64 -24.70 -2.36
CA ILE A 337 -13.02 -24.23 -2.28
C ILE A 337 -13.68 -24.49 -3.63
N LEU A 338 -14.77 -25.24 -3.61
CA LEU A 338 -15.51 -25.60 -4.82
C LEU A 338 -16.73 -24.72 -5.03
N ALA A 339 -17.05 -24.45 -6.30
CA ALA A 339 -18.24 -23.71 -6.70
C ALA A 339 -19.53 -24.45 -6.24
N PRO A 340 -20.43 -23.79 -5.49
CA PRO A 340 -21.66 -24.40 -5.01
C PRO A 340 -22.72 -24.56 -6.11
N GLN A 341 -22.60 -23.80 -7.20
CA GLN A 341 -23.56 -23.73 -8.30
C GLN A 341 -22.88 -23.32 -9.62
N ASP A 342 -23.60 -23.45 -10.72
CA ASP A 342 -23.20 -22.85 -12.01
C ASP A 342 -23.53 -21.36 -11.99
N GLY A 343 -22.70 -20.54 -12.68
CA GLY A 343 -22.97 -19.11 -12.85
C GLY A 343 -21.73 -18.26 -13.08
N TRP A 344 -21.97 -16.99 -13.34
CA TRP A 344 -20.93 -15.96 -13.41
C TRP A 344 -20.69 -15.38 -12.01
N ILE A 345 -19.45 -15.23 -11.63
CA ILE A 345 -19.09 -14.44 -10.44
C ILE A 345 -19.25 -12.97 -10.82
N CYS A 346 -20.37 -12.35 -10.42
CA CYS A 346 -20.67 -10.97 -10.80
C CYS A 346 -20.09 -9.95 -9.83
N ARG A 347 -19.72 -10.38 -8.62
CA ARG A 347 -19.06 -9.52 -7.61
C ARG A 347 -18.28 -10.37 -6.63
N MET A 348 -17.16 -9.80 -6.18
CA MET A 348 -16.35 -10.33 -5.09
C MET A 348 -16.17 -9.22 -4.04
N ASP A 349 -16.62 -9.44 -2.79
CA ASP A 349 -16.35 -8.52 -1.68
C ASP A 349 -14.87 -8.69 -1.28
N THR A 350 -14.04 -7.82 -1.79
CA THR A 350 -12.58 -7.90 -1.66
C THR A 350 -12.13 -7.81 -0.20
N GLN A 351 -12.82 -7.02 0.63
CA GLN A 351 -12.50 -6.94 2.06
C GLN A 351 -12.68 -8.30 2.73
N LYS A 352 -13.81 -8.99 2.49
CA LYS A 352 -14.07 -10.34 3.06
C LYS A 352 -13.04 -11.36 2.58
N VAL A 353 -12.58 -11.27 1.34
CA VAL A 353 -11.50 -12.15 0.84
C VAL A 353 -10.20 -11.90 1.61
N GLY A 354 -9.86 -10.64 1.88
CA GLY A 354 -8.70 -10.28 2.71
C GLY A 354 -8.84 -10.76 4.16
N GLU A 355 -10.03 -10.62 4.75
CA GLU A 355 -10.34 -11.13 6.10
C GLU A 355 -10.25 -12.65 6.16
N ALA A 356 -10.76 -13.36 5.16
CA ALA A 356 -10.63 -14.81 5.04
C ALA A 356 -9.16 -15.25 4.99
N SER A 357 -8.32 -14.53 4.25
CA SER A 357 -6.87 -14.77 4.22
C SER A 357 -6.21 -14.52 5.58
N SER A 358 -6.64 -13.48 6.30
CA SER A 358 -6.12 -13.16 7.64
C SER A 358 -6.47 -14.24 8.66
N LEU A 359 -7.69 -14.81 8.61
CA LEU A 359 -8.10 -15.96 9.45
C LEU A 359 -7.20 -17.18 9.27
N LEU A 360 -6.68 -17.43 8.07
CA LEU A 360 -5.73 -18.51 7.79
C LEU A 360 -4.36 -18.30 8.43
N GLY A 361 -4.07 -17.07 8.88
CA GLY A 361 -2.81 -16.68 9.49
C GLY A 361 -1.97 -15.71 8.64
N ALA A 362 -2.44 -15.31 7.44
CA ALA A 362 -1.67 -14.43 6.55
C ALA A 362 -1.60 -12.96 7.03
N GLY A 363 -2.51 -12.54 7.92
CA GLY A 363 -2.58 -11.20 8.48
C GLY A 363 -2.60 -11.19 10.00
N ARG A 364 -2.59 -9.99 10.60
CA ARG A 364 -2.75 -9.75 12.03
C ARG A 364 -4.15 -9.24 12.31
N MET A 365 -4.89 -9.91 13.16
CA MET A 365 -6.15 -9.41 13.72
C MET A 365 -5.88 -8.48 14.91
N THR A 366 -4.82 -8.77 15.67
CA THR A 366 -4.29 -7.95 16.77
C THR A 366 -2.81 -7.64 16.55
N LYS A 367 -2.27 -6.66 17.29
CA LYS A 367 -0.83 -6.29 17.19
C LYS A 367 0.11 -7.40 17.70
N GLU A 368 -0.40 -8.25 18.56
CA GLU A 368 0.31 -9.36 19.20
C GLU A 368 0.38 -10.62 18.31
N ASP A 369 -0.46 -10.67 17.26
CA ASP A 369 -0.50 -11.84 16.38
C ASP A 369 0.79 -12.00 15.59
N THR A 370 1.24 -13.27 15.50
CA THR A 370 2.34 -13.65 14.61
C THR A 370 1.80 -14.06 13.25
N ILE A 371 2.42 -13.56 12.19
CA ILE A 371 2.06 -13.92 10.81
C ILE A 371 2.64 -15.30 10.48
N ASP A 372 1.80 -16.13 9.88
CA ASP A 372 2.22 -17.32 9.13
C ASP A 372 2.49 -16.92 7.68
N PHE A 373 3.74 -16.82 7.30
CA PHE A 373 4.14 -16.39 5.96
C PHE A 373 3.72 -17.36 4.85
N ALA A 374 3.42 -18.61 5.19
CA ALA A 374 2.95 -19.63 4.24
C ALA A 374 1.44 -19.56 4.00
N ALA A 375 0.69 -18.90 4.90
CA ALA A 375 -0.75 -18.85 4.84
C ALA A 375 -1.26 -17.86 3.78
N GLY A 376 -2.44 -18.16 3.22
CA GLY A 376 -3.11 -17.29 2.29
C GLY A 376 -4.12 -17.99 1.40
N ILE A 377 -4.53 -17.29 0.36
CA ILE A 377 -5.51 -17.74 -0.64
C ILE A 377 -4.90 -17.56 -2.04
N VAL A 378 -5.03 -18.56 -2.89
CA VAL A 378 -4.77 -18.43 -4.31
C VAL A 378 -6.09 -18.60 -5.05
N LEU A 379 -6.52 -17.57 -5.76
CA LEU A 379 -7.75 -17.57 -6.55
C LEU A 379 -7.56 -18.38 -7.85
N SER A 380 -8.57 -19.13 -8.23
CA SER A 380 -8.69 -19.77 -9.54
C SER A 380 -9.73 -19.08 -10.41
N LYS A 381 -10.66 -18.34 -9.79
CA LYS A 381 -11.74 -17.60 -10.44
C LYS A 381 -11.89 -16.22 -9.76
N LYS A 382 -12.25 -15.22 -10.55
CA LYS A 382 -12.49 -13.84 -10.10
C LYS A 382 -13.82 -13.29 -10.63
N THR A 383 -14.15 -12.07 -10.28
CA THR A 383 -15.25 -11.31 -10.89
C THR A 383 -15.11 -11.35 -12.42
N GLY A 384 -16.17 -11.70 -13.12
CA GLY A 384 -16.20 -11.84 -14.58
C GLY A 384 -15.96 -13.26 -15.10
N ASP A 385 -15.55 -14.21 -14.23
CA ASP A 385 -15.37 -15.62 -14.62
C ASP A 385 -16.67 -16.41 -14.44
N PHE A 386 -16.87 -17.38 -15.34
CA PHE A 386 -17.89 -18.40 -15.20
C PHE A 386 -17.33 -19.60 -14.43
N ALA A 387 -18.10 -20.12 -13.48
CA ALA A 387 -17.79 -21.37 -12.80
C ALA A 387 -18.95 -22.35 -12.92
N LYS A 388 -18.63 -23.62 -13.14
CA LYS A 388 -19.58 -24.74 -13.01
C LYS A 388 -19.54 -25.24 -11.58
N LYS A 389 -20.65 -25.78 -11.11
CA LYS A 389 -20.71 -26.47 -9.83
C LYS A 389 -19.60 -27.53 -9.72
N GLY A 390 -18.78 -27.41 -8.68
CA GLY A 390 -17.63 -28.28 -8.45
C GLY A 390 -16.32 -27.75 -9.04
N ASP A 391 -16.31 -26.68 -9.83
CA ASP A 391 -15.05 -26.02 -10.24
C ASP A 391 -14.32 -25.43 -9.02
N VAL A 392 -12.99 -25.47 -9.03
CA VAL A 392 -12.18 -24.85 -8.00
C VAL A 392 -12.25 -23.32 -8.14
N LEU A 393 -12.73 -22.64 -7.09
CA LEU A 393 -12.79 -21.18 -7.02
C LEU A 393 -11.51 -20.58 -6.44
N ALA A 394 -10.97 -21.22 -5.41
CA ALA A 394 -9.75 -20.82 -4.74
C ALA A 394 -9.12 -21.99 -4.00
N THR A 395 -7.84 -21.87 -3.68
CA THR A 395 -7.12 -22.79 -2.78
C THR A 395 -6.68 -22.03 -1.55
N LEU A 396 -7.03 -22.53 -0.37
CA LEU A 396 -6.59 -22.04 0.94
C LEU A 396 -5.29 -22.73 1.35
N TYR A 397 -4.37 -21.98 1.91
CA TYR A 397 -3.09 -22.44 2.44
C TYR A 397 -2.99 -22.01 3.91
N THR A 398 -2.70 -22.95 4.82
CA THR A 398 -2.59 -22.62 6.25
C THR A 398 -1.81 -23.69 7.03
N ASN A 399 -1.24 -23.29 8.16
CA ASN A 399 -0.76 -24.19 9.20
C ASN A 399 -1.75 -24.29 10.39
N LYS A 400 -2.91 -23.59 10.29
CA LYS A 400 -3.97 -23.55 11.30
C LYS A 400 -5.25 -24.22 10.77
N ALA A 401 -5.29 -25.54 10.73
CA ALA A 401 -6.42 -26.29 10.18
C ALA A 401 -7.79 -25.93 10.79
N ALA A 402 -7.81 -25.48 12.05
CA ALA A 402 -9.04 -25.08 12.73
C ALA A 402 -9.73 -23.86 12.11
N SER A 403 -9.01 -23.00 11.38
CA SER A 403 -9.57 -21.79 10.75
C SER A 403 -10.15 -22.05 9.35
N LEU A 404 -9.98 -23.23 8.77
CA LEU A 404 -10.37 -23.54 7.39
C LEU A 404 -11.87 -23.34 7.15
N ALA A 405 -12.73 -23.94 8.00
CA ALA A 405 -14.18 -23.91 7.79
C ALA A 405 -14.73 -22.47 7.87
N GLU A 406 -14.22 -21.67 8.77
CA GLU A 406 -14.63 -20.26 8.91
C GLU A 406 -14.13 -19.42 7.73
N SER A 407 -12.87 -19.61 7.31
CA SER A 407 -12.28 -18.92 6.16
C SER A 407 -13.01 -19.27 4.86
N GLU A 408 -13.29 -20.55 4.62
CA GLU A 408 -14.08 -21.00 3.46
C GLU A 408 -15.47 -20.40 3.45
N ALA A 409 -16.18 -20.45 4.58
CA ALA A 409 -17.51 -19.85 4.71
C ALA A 409 -17.49 -18.33 4.48
N MET A 410 -16.45 -17.62 4.94
CA MET A 410 -16.26 -16.19 4.70
C MET A 410 -15.98 -15.91 3.23
N PHE A 411 -15.10 -16.68 2.59
CA PHE A 411 -14.80 -16.57 1.16
C PHE A 411 -16.05 -16.78 0.31
N LEU A 412 -16.82 -17.84 0.56
CA LEU A 412 -18.05 -18.11 -0.20
C LEU A 412 -19.09 -16.99 -0.02
N ARG A 413 -19.21 -16.40 1.17
CA ARG A 413 -20.08 -15.22 1.41
C ARG A 413 -19.57 -13.94 0.73
N ALA A 414 -18.33 -13.89 0.30
CA ALA A 414 -17.80 -12.75 -0.45
C ALA A 414 -18.28 -12.74 -1.90
N LEU A 415 -18.76 -13.86 -2.44
CA LEU A 415 -19.13 -14.02 -3.84
C LEU A 415 -20.61 -13.73 -4.07
N SER A 416 -20.90 -13.02 -5.15
CA SER A 416 -22.25 -12.88 -5.71
C SER A 416 -22.27 -13.50 -7.09
N TRP A 417 -23.38 -14.16 -7.42
CA TRP A 417 -23.56 -14.95 -8.62
C TRP A 417 -24.64 -14.34 -9.53
N SER A 418 -24.47 -14.51 -10.85
CA SER A 418 -25.42 -14.11 -11.88
C SER A 418 -25.52 -15.18 -12.97
N GLU A 419 -26.67 -15.24 -13.64
CA GLU A 419 -26.85 -16.04 -14.87
C GLU A 419 -26.22 -15.34 -16.07
N GLU A 420 -26.12 -14.00 -16.02
CA GLU A 420 -25.56 -13.18 -17.10
C GLU A 420 -24.11 -12.76 -16.76
N LYS A 421 -23.30 -12.67 -17.83
CA LYS A 421 -21.91 -12.21 -17.70
C LYS A 421 -21.90 -10.74 -17.28
N PRO A 422 -21.19 -10.37 -16.19
CA PRO A 422 -21.06 -8.97 -15.81
C PRO A 422 -20.20 -8.19 -16.80
N GLU A 423 -20.37 -6.87 -16.82
CA GLU A 423 -19.48 -5.98 -17.57
C GLU A 423 -18.04 -6.06 -17.03
N PRO A 424 -17.05 -5.90 -17.92
CA PRO A 424 -15.65 -5.91 -17.51
C PRO A 424 -15.33 -4.80 -16.50
N GLU A 425 -14.56 -5.15 -15.47
CA GLU A 425 -14.13 -4.20 -14.45
C GLU A 425 -13.11 -3.19 -15.01
N THR A 426 -13.33 -1.89 -14.73
CA THR A 426 -12.35 -0.85 -15.01
C THR A 426 -11.17 -0.98 -14.05
N LEU A 427 -9.97 -1.15 -14.57
CA LEU A 427 -8.77 -1.39 -13.76
C LEU A 427 -8.16 -0.07 -13.23
N ILE A 428 -8.05 0.94 -14.08
CA ILE A 428 -7.55 2.28 -13.77
C ILE A 428 -8.65 3.29 -14.08
N PHE A 429 -9.12 4.01 -13.07
CA PHE A 429 -10.19 4.99 -13.23
C PHE A 429 -9.68 6.33 -13.74
N ASP A 430 -8.52 6.78 -13.25
CA ASP A 430 -7.93 8.07 -13.63
C ASP A 430 -6.47 8.20 -13.19
N ILE A 431 -5.77 9.19 -13.77
CA ILE A 431 -4.41 9.61 -13.38
C ILE A 431 -4.43 11.13 -13.14
N ILE A 432 -4.26 11.55 -11.89
CA ILE A 432 -4.20 12.95 -11.49
C ILE A 432 -2.74 13.40 -11.51
N ARG A 433 -2.47 14.46 -12.28
CA ARG A 433 -1.12 15.01 -12.54
C ARG A 433 -0.95 16.38 -11.92
#